data_d670d6f53379266aeea180571eabacd5
#
_entry.id   d670d6f53379266aeea180571eabacd5
#
_cell.length_a   1.000
_cell.length_b   1.000
_cell.length_c   1.000
_cell.angle_alpha   90.00
_cell.angle_beta   90.00
_cell.angle_gamma   90.00
#
_symmetry.space_group_name_H-M   'P 1'
#
loop_
_entity.id
_entity.type
_entity.pdbx_description
1 polymer ?
#
loop_
_entity_poly.entity_id
_entity_poly.type
_entity_poly.pdbx_seq_one_letter_code
_entity_poly.pdbx_strand_id
1 'polypeptide(L)'
;EEKEEPWCVVCREYTDYRRKWNTLPRANLDGGTYSENVESPHCVECENQMIYLSHCKLITRFFWVLGLLILGISLVCTLALFQLSWGSLIGFSLFLLLSFAIIRIPKKSRRYLAEWKVWREEKGIKELTDLGLKKN
;
A
#
# COMPACT_ATOMS: atom_id res chain seq x y z
N GLU A 1 -7.44 20.38 8.29
CA GLU A 1 -6.96 19.04 7.90
C GLU A 1 -7.18 18.12 9.08
N GLU A 2 -8.17 17.23 9.00
CA GLU A 2 -8.32 16.13 9.94
C GLU A 2 -7.05 15.29 9.88
N LYS A 3 -6.29 15.30 10.96
CA LYS A 3 -5.12 14.44 11.08
C LYS A 3 -5.63 13.01 11.10
N GLU A 4 -5.30 12.25 10.06
CA GLU A 4 -5.64 10.84 10.00
C GLU A 4 -5.08 10.12 11.24
N GLU A 5 -5.95 9.40 11.95
CA GLU A 5 -5.53 8.61 13.10
C GLU A 5 -4.76 7.37 12.63
N PRO A 6 -3.61 7.06 13.26
CA PRO A 6 -2.87 5.86 12.94
C PRO A 6 -3.62 4.62 13.41
N TRP A 7 -3.54 3.53 12.61
CA TRP A 7 -4.19 2.26 12.89
C TRP A 7 -3.17 1.21 13.36
N CYS A 8 -3.49 0.49 14.44
CA CYS A 8 -2.65 -0.57 14.96
C CYS A 8 -2.96 -1.90 14.25
N VAL A 9 -1.96 -2.46 13.57
CA VAL A 9 -2.10 -3.73 12.84
C VAL A 9 -2.21 -4.93 13.79
N VAL A 10 -1.57 -4.85 14.95
CA VAL A 10 -1.54 -5.95 15.94
C VAL A 10 -2.82 -6.00 16.75
N CYS A 11 -3.25 -4.85 17.30
CA CYS A 11 -4.51 -4.75 18.05
C CYS A 11 -5.74 -4.76 17.13
N ARG A 12 -5.55 -4.47 15.83
CA ARG A 12 -6.59 -4.35 14.78
C ARG A 12 -7.64 -3.29 15.09
N GLU A 13 -7.23 -2.19 15.70
CA GLU A 13 -8.12 -1.08 16.06
C GLU A 13 -7.36 0.25 16.12
N TYR A 14 -8.11 1.34 16.28
CA TYR A 14 -7.56 2.65 16.59
C TYR A 14 -7.38 2.73 18.09
N THR A 15 -6.13 2.77 18.53
CA THR A 15 -5.75 2.85 19.94
C THR A 15 -4.97 4.13 20.20
N ASP A 16 -4.81 4.50 21.46
CA ASP A 16 -3.92 5.59 21.85
C ASP A 16 -2.50 5.30 21.39
N TYR A 17 -1.78 6.33 20.97
CA TYR A 17 -0.44 6.20 20.46
C TYR A 17 0.54 7.20 21.08
N ARG A 18 1.79 6.77 21.20
CA ARG A 18 2.93 7.62 21.55
C ARG A 18 3.82 7.81 20.33
N ARG A 19 4.36 9.01 20.19
CA ARG A 19 5.32 9.29 19.12
C ARG A 19 6.71 8.95 19.62
N LYS A 20 7.40 8.09 18.87
CA LYS A 20 8.81 7.74 19.13
C LYS A 20 9.66 8.21 17.96
N TRP A 21 10.85 8.70 18.27
CA TRP A 21 11.85 9.08 17.28
C TRP A 21 12.66 7.85 16.88
N ASN A 22 12.64 7.53 15.59
CA ASN A 22 13.45 6.47 15.01
C ASN A 22 14.50 7.08 14.11
N THR A 23 15.75 6.70 14.29
CA THR A 23 16.86 7.13 13.44
C THR A 23 16.96 6.18 12.25
N LEU A 24 16.68 6.68 11.05
CA LEU A 24 16.75 5.91 9.82
C LEU A 24 18.00 6.33 9.02
N PRO A 25 18.87 5.36 8.63
CA PRO A 25 19.95 5.65 7.72
C PRO A 25 19.39 5.96 6.33
N ARG A 26 19.80 7.08 5.75
CA ARG A 26 19.48 7.44 4.38
C ARG A 26 20.76 7.56 3.55
N ALA A 27 20.69 7.13 2.29
CA ALA A 27 21.76 7.32 1.33
C ALA A 27 21.61 8.69 0.64
N ASN A 28 22.72 9.40 0.52
CA ASN A 28 22.79 10.62 -0.27
C ASN A 28 23.11 10.28 -1.73
N LEU A 29 22.71 11.13 -2.68
CA LEU A 29 23.03 10.95 -4.11
C LEU A 29 24.55 10.93 -4.38
N ASP A 30 25.34 11.52 -3.49
CA ASP A 30 26.81 11.57 -3.57
C ASP A 30 27.49 10.32 -2.98
N GLY A 31 26.73 9.27 -2.64
CA GLY A 31 27.24 8.01 -2.08
C GLY A 31 27.52 8.03 -0.57
N GLY A 32 27.25 9.14 0.12
CA GLY A 32 27.31 9.25 1.57
C GLY A 32 26.06 8.70 2.25
N THR A 33 26.19 8.30 3.52
CA THR A 33 25.04 7.96 4.38
C THR A 33 24.87 9.01 5.46
N TYR A 34 23.63 9.44 5.70
CA TYR A 34 23.27 10.30 6.81
C TYR A 34 22.11 9.69 7.60
N SER A 35 21.99 10.06 8.86
CA SER A 35 20.90 9.59 9.70
C SER A 35 19.81 10.67 9.82
N GLU A 36 18.58 10.31 9.53
CA GLU A 36 17.42 11.18 9.69
C GLU A 36 16.55 10.67 10.85
N ASN A 37 16.18 11.57 11.75
CA ASN A 37 15.24 11.25 12.82
C ASN A 37 13.83 11.41 12.30
N VAL A 38 13.11 10.30 12.22
CA VAL A 38 11.71 10.27 11.76
C VAL A 38 10.81 9.92 12.93
N GLU A 39 9.80 10.73 13.12
CA GLU A 39 8.78 10.50 14.15
C GLU A 39 7.79 9.44 13.65
N SER A 40 7.59 8.38 14.44
CA SER A 40 6.65 7.31 14.12
C SER A 40 5.69 7.05 15.27
N PRO A 41 4.38 6.86 14.97
CA PRO A 41 3.40 6.51 15.98
C PRO A 41 3.58 5.05 16.43
N HIS A 42 3.57 4.83 17.75
CA HIS A 42 3.60 3.51 18.36
C HIS A 42 2.39 3.33 19.26
N CYS A 43 1.76 2.18 19.16
CA CYS A 43 0.62 1.81 20.00
C CYS A 43 1.03 1.78 21.47
N VAL A 44 0.16 2.28 22.37
CA VAL A 44 0.43 2.28 23.81
C VAL A 44 0.31 0.88 24.40
N GLU A 45 -0.60 0.06 23.86
CA GLU A 45 -0.89 -1.29 24.37
C GLU A 45 0.13 -2.33 23.98
N CYS A 46 0.46 -2.41 22.66
CA CYS A 46 1.36 -3.45 22.15
C CYS A 46 2.76 -2.94 21.79
N GLU A 47 3.03 -1.65 21.96
CA GLU A 47 4.30 -0.96 21.63
C GLU A 47 4.76 -1.07 20.15
N ASN A 48 3.94 -1.66 19.29
CA ASN A 48 4.26 -1.82 17.88
C ASN A 48 4.03 -0.52 17.10
N GLN A 49 4.77 -0.37 16.01
CA GLN A 49 4.62 0.77 15.11
C GLN A 49 3.24 0.72 14.43
N MET A 50 2.53 1.84 14.49
CA MET A 50 1.24 2.01 13.84
C MET A 50 1.42 2.56 12.42
N ILE A 51 0.41 2.39 11.59
CA ILE A 51 0.43 2.79 10.18
C ILE A 51 -0.68 3.78 9.87
N TYR A 52 -0.41 4.67 8.92
CA TYR A 52 -1.44 5.53 8.32
C TYR A 52 -2.03 4.81 7.10
N LEU A 53 -3.34 4.60 7.11
CA LEU A 53 -4.04 3.89 6.03
C LEU A 53 -4.03 4.67 4.72
N SER A 54 -3.99 5.99 4.77
CA SER A 54 -3.82 6.86 3.59
C SER A 54 -2.54 6.52 2.84
N HIS A 55 -1.41 6.35 3.55
CA HIS A 55 -0.15 5.96 2.95
C HIS A 55 -0.24 4.58 2.27
N CYS A 56 -0.90 3.61 2.90
CA CYS A 56 -1.11 2.29 2.30
C CYS A 56 -1.98 2.37 1.03
N LYS A 57 -3.03 3.20 1.04
CA LYS A 57 -3.88 3.45 -0.13
C LYS A 57 -3.10 4.13 -1.25
N LEU A 58 -2.31 5.17 -0.91
CA LEU A 58 -1.51 5.92 -1.87
C LEU A 58 -0.47 5.00 -2.54
N ILE A 59 0.29 4.24 -1.75
CA ILE A 59 1.29 3.29 -2.26
C ILE A 59 0.62 2.27 -3.19
N THR A 60 -0.51 1.68 -2.77
CA THR A 60 -1.22 0.70 -3.58
C THR A 60 -1.71 1.29 -4.90
N ARG A 61 -2.27 2.52 -4.88
CA ARG A 61 -2.71 3.23 -6.08
C ARG A 61 -1.54 3.55 -7.00
N PHE A 62 -0.43 4.04 -6.45
CA PHE A 62 0.78 4.37 -7.21
C PHE A 62 1.29 3.15 -8.00
N PHE A 63 1.44 2.00 -7.36
CA PHE A 63 1.90 0.79 -8.04
C PHE A 63 0.89 0.26 -9.05
N TRP A 64 -0.40 0.47 -8.83
CA TRP A 64 -1.45 0.15 -9.82
C TRP A 64 -1.32 1.01 -11.07
N VAL A 65 -1.22 2.34 -10.90
CA VAL A 65 -1.06 3.28 -12.03
C VAL A 65 0.23 3.00 -12.79
N LEU A 66 1.34 2.78 -12.07
CA LEU A 66 2.62 2.45 -12.69
C LEU A 66 2.55 1.16 -13.52
N GLY A 67 1.93 0.11 -12.98
CA GLY A 67 1.73 -1.15 -13.71
C GLY A 67 0.87 -0.97 -14.97
N LEU A 68 -0.21 -0.18 -14.89
CA LEU A 68 -1.06 0.11 -16.05
C LEU A 68 -0.33 0.95 -17.11
N LEU A 69 0.51 1.91 -16.70
CA LEU A 69 1.32 2.71 -17.63
C LEU A 69 2.31 1.84 -18.40
N ILE A 70 3.01 0.94 -17.72
CA ILE A 70 3.96 0.01 -18.36
C ILE A 70 3.21 -0.88 -19.36
N LEU A 71 2.04 -1.38 -18.99
CA LEU A 71 1.21 -2.21 -19.86
C LEU A 71 0.72 -1.42 -21.09
N GLY A 72 0.28 -0.18 -20.92
CA GLY A 72 -0.15 0.70 -21.99
C GLY A 72 0.98 1.03 -22.96
N ILE A 73 2.17 1.37 -22.46
CA ILE A 73 3.35 1.64 -23.29
C ILE A 73 3.73 0.39 -24.08
N SER A 74 3.75 -0.78 -23.45
CA SER A 74 4.09 -2.03 -24.14
C SER A 74 3.09 -2.36 -25.25
N LEU A 75 1.80 -2.11 -25.05
CA LEU A 75 0.77 -2.31 -26.06
C LEU A 75 0.96 -1.35 -27.24
N VAL A 76 1.19 -0.07 -26.98
CA VAL A 76 1.44 0.92 -28.04
C VAL A 76 2.69 0.57 -28.84
N CYS A 77 3.78 0.20 -28.18
CA CYS A 77 5.01 -0.21 -28.85
C CYS A 77 4.82 -1.45 -29.74
N THR A 78 4.07 -2.45 -29.24
CA THR A 78 3.77 -3.65 -30.07
C THR A 78 2.89 -3.33 -31.26
N LEU A 79 1.91 -2.47 -31.14
CA LEU A 79 1.05 -2.04 -32.25
C LEU A 79 1.79 -1.15 -33.27
N ALA A 80 2.66 -0.26 -32.79
CA ALA A 80 3.45 0.64 -33.66
C ALA A 80 4.53 -0.10 -34.45
N LEU A 81 5.14 -1.12 -33.87
CA LEU A 81 6.19 -1.91 -34.50
C LEU A 81 5.67 -3.04 -35.38
N PHE A 82 4.40 -3.09 -35.70
CA PHE A 82 3.57 -4.12 -36.37
C PHE A 82 4.30 -5.03 -37.41
N GLN A 83 5.53 -5.40 -37.12
CA GLN A 83 6.18 -6.56 -37.73
C GLN A 83 6.00 -7.72 -36.77
N LEU A 84 5.09 -8.61 -37.11
CA LEU A 84 4.75 -9.81 -36.31
C LEU A 84 5.95 -10.78 -36.31
N SER A 85 7.03 -10.35 -35.63
CA SER A 85 8.20 -11.18 -35.41
C SER A 85 8.07 -11.89 -34.08
N TRP A 86 8.57 -13.09 -33.97
CA TRP A 86 8.62 -13.85 -32.70
C TRP A 86 9.25 -13.04 -31.54
N GLY A 87 10.19 -12.14 -31.86
CA GLY A 87 10.83 -11.27 -30.92
C GLY A 87 9.87 -10.26 -30.26
N SER A 88 8.88 -9.74 -30.99
CA SER A 88 7.89 -8.80 -30.45
C SER A 88 6.93 -9.49 -29.47
N LEU A 89 6.56 -10.74 -29.72
CA LEU A 89 5.70 -11.53 -28.82
C LEU A 89 6.42 -11.86 -27.51
N ILE A 90 7.70 -12.23 -27.59
CA ILE A 90 8.52 -12.47 -26.38
C ILE A 90 8.67 -11.19 -25.57
N GLY A 91 8.97 -10.07 -26.22
CA GLY A 91 9.07 -8.76 -25.56
C GLY A 91 7.78 -8.38 -24.85
N PHE A 92 6.63 -8.51 -25.52
CA PHE A 92 5.33 -8.21 -24.92
C PHE A 92 5.03 -9.08 -23.68
N SER A 93 5.31 -10.37 -23.75
CA SER A 93 5.09 -11.28 -22.62
C SER A 93 5.97 -10.93 -21.41
N LEU A 94 7.21 -10.51 -21.62
CA LEU A 94 8.10 -10.04 -20.55
C LEU A 94 7.56 -8.76 -19.89
N PHE A 95 7.07 -7.79 -20.68
CA PHE A 95 6.45 -6.57 -20.13
C PHE A 95 5.16 -6.85 -19.36
N LEU A 96 4.35 -7.81 -19.81
CA LEU A 96 3.17 -8.27 -19.06
C LEU A 96 3.56 -8.85 -17.71
N LEU A 97 4.56 -9.72 -17.66
CA LEU A 97 5.06 -10.30 -16.41
C LEU A 97 5.62 -9.24 -15.48
N LEU A 98 6.38 -8.27 -16.01
CA LEU A 98 6.93 -7.17 -15.25
C LEU A 98 5.82 -6.29 -14.66
N SER A 99 4.82 -5.90 -15.46
CA SER A 99 3.67 -5.12 -15.04
C SER A 99 2.92 -5.83 -13.88
N PHE A 100 2.66 -7.12 -14.04
CA PHE A 100 2.00 -7.92 -13.03
C PHE A 100 2.82 -8.07 -11.73
N ALA A 101 4.15 -8.19 -11.85
CA ALA A 101 5.05 -8.22 -10.72
C ALA A 101 5.01 -6.88 -9.95
N ILE A 102 5.08 -5.75 -10.66
CA ILE A 102 5.03 -4.41 -10.06
C ILE A 102 3.72 -4.19 -9.31
N ILE A 103 2.58 -4.57 -9.89
CA ILE A 103 1.28 -4.47 -9.22
C ILE A 103 1.24 -5.31 -7.94
N ARG A 104 2.01 -6.39 -7.86
CA ARG A 104 2.06 -7.27 -6.68
C ARG A 104 3.00 -6.80 -5.56
N ILE A 105 3.92 -5.87 -5.82
CA ILE A 105 4.92 -5.39 -4.84
C ILE A 105 4.29 -4.95 -3.50
N PRO A 106 3.20 -4.16 -3.44
CA PRO A 106 2.67 -3.67 -2.17
C PRO A 106 1.85 -4.72 -1.39
N LYS A 107 2.39 -5.95 -1.24
CA LYS A 107 1.70 -7.04 -0.52
C LYS A 107 1.33 -6.66 0.92
N LYS A 108 2.25 -6.03 1.66
CA LYS A 108 2.02 -5.61 3.06
C LYS A 108 0.89 -4.57 3.14
N SER A 109 0.95 -3.53 2.30
CA SER A 109 -0.07 -2.47 2.28
C SER A 109 -1.46 -3.02 1.93
N ARG A 110 -1.54 -3.96 0.99
CA ARG A 110 -2.81 -4.62 0.65
C ARG A 110 -3.35 -5.47 1.78
N ARG A 111 -2.49 -6.21 2.46
CA ARG A 111 -2.88 -7.01 3.62
C ARG A 111 -3.45 -6.12 4.71
N TYR A 112 -2.78 -5.03 5.07
CA TYR A 112 -3.26 -4.09 6.07
C TYR A 112 -4.60 -3.45 5.69
N LEU A 113 -4.78 -3.08 4.42
CA LEU A 113 -6.05 -2.56 3.92
C LEU A 113 -7.17 -3.61 3.95
N ALA A 114 -6.87 -4.87 3.70
CA ALA A 114 -7.84 -5.97 3.80
C ALA A 114 -8.26 -6.20 5.25
N GLU A 115 -7.30 -6.26 6.18
CA GLU A 115 -7.56 -6.41 7.62
C GLU A 115 -8.41 -5.25 8.16
N TRP A 116 -8.10 -4.01 7.74
CA TRP A 116 -8.89 -2.83 8.11
C TRP A 116 -10.32 -2.88 7.56
N LYS A 117 -10.52 -3.37 6.33
CA LYS A 117 -11.88 -3.52 5.78
C LYS A 117 -12.72 -4.50 6.57
N VAL A 118 -12.16 -5.66 6.93
CA VAL A 118 -12.83 -6.67 7.76
C VAL A 118 -13.21 -6.07 9.11
N TRP A 119 -12.28 -5.40 9.78
CA TRP A 119 -12.55 -4.73 11.05
C TRP A 119 -13.69 -3.70 10.94
N ARG A 120 -13.67 -2.87 9.88
CA ARG A 120 -14.72 -1.86 9.64
C ARG A 120 -16.10 -2.49 9.41
N GLU A 121 -16.14 -3.59 8.68
CA GLU A 121 -17.39 -4.33 8.43
C GLU A 121 -17.92 -4.94 9.74
N GLU A 122 -17.07 -5.56 10.54
CA GLU A 122 -17.43 -6.11 11.85
C GLU A 122 -17.95 -5.04 12.80
N LYS A 123 -17.27 -3.88 12.87
CA LYS A 123 -17.69 -2.77 13.72
C LYS A 123 -19.03 -2.17 13.26
N GLY A 124 -19.21 -1.96 11.96
CA GLY A 124 -20.46 -1.48 11.38
C GLY A 124 -21.63 -2.44 11.64
N ILE A 125 -21.41 -3.76 11.59
CA ILE A 125 -22.43 -4.75 11.93
C ILE A 125 -22.77 -4.69 13.43
N LYS A 126 -21.79 -4.53 14.31
CA LYS A 126 -22.04 -4.39 15.75
C LYS A 126 -22.86 -3.14 16.05
N GLU A 127 -22.48 -2.00 15.51
CA GLU A 127 -23.24 -0.75 15.68
C GLU A 127 -24.70 -0.86 15.20
N LEU A 128 -24.93 -1.52 14.06
CA LEU A 128 -26.28 -1.78 13.54
C LEU A 128 -27.08 -2.73 14.44
N THR A 129 -26.42 -3.71 15.05
CA THR A 129 -27.05 -4.67 15.97
C THR A 129 -27.43 -3.97 17.27
N ASP A 130 -26.56 -3.12 17.79
CA ASP A 130 -26.79 -2.35 19.02
C ASP A 130 -27.94 -1.32 18.85
N LEU A 131 -28.11 -0.80 17.63
CA LEU A 131 -29.24 0.06 17.25
C LEU A 131 -30.54 -0.72 16.96
N GLY A 132 -30.56 -2.04 17.12
CA GLY A 132 -31.75 -2.89 16.83
C GLY A 132 -32.12 -3.00 15.38
N LEU A 133 -31.28 -2.52 14.47
CA LEU A 133 -31.48 -2.58 13.02
C LEU A 133 -30.91 -3.90 12.49
N LYS A 134 -31.69 -4.98 12.58
CA LYS A 134 -31.35 -6.24 11.90
C LYS A 134 -31.39 -6.04 10.38
N LYS A 135 -30.27 -6.31 9.73
CA LYS A 135 -30.23 -6.45 8.27
C LYS A 135 -31.03 -7.69 7.88
N ASN A 136 -32.22 -7.48 7.30
CA ASN A 136 -32.95 -8.53 6.59
C ASN A 136 -32.24 -8.87 5.28
#